data_71f7451af5d8b048ad1fa1eb376ac042
#
_entry.id   71f7451af5d8b048ad1fa1eb376ac042
#
_cell.length_a   1.000
_cell.length_b   1.000
_cell.length_c   1.000
_cell.angle_alpha   90.00
_cell.angle_beta   90.00
_cell.angle_gamma   90.00
#
_symmetry.space_group_name_H-M   'P 1'
#
loop_
_entity.id
_entity.type
_entity.pdbx_description
1 polymer ?
#
loop_
_entity_poly.entity_id
_entity_poly.type
_entity_poly.pdbx_seq_one_letter_code
_entity_poly.pdbx_strand_id
1 'polypeptide(L)'
;MSIFDKFDKYELFAVIVPTICCIFVCMLASWPLIDWLKCAGFIECLPPIVKNAFVTIGALVYIIVLSTFVQRLSKYFVEAIWFGKNRDKFPTTKYLLHGDSFGNEIVADKIRIIVKKQHDITLLSARQEKNDRFKAVRSIASAVDIIKKEVQKANDDMYNRKNRRYGQCRNMIGGMTITLSISILCCILTLHLNLGMTSSVIATLISIGALLYNAVMYKNIANEYANELFNTYISRYE
;
A
#
# COMPACT_ATOMS: atom_id res chain seq x y z
N MET A 1 -25.22 -13.15 -8.06
CA MET A 1 -23.79 -13.21 -7.74
C MET A 1 -23.20 -11.82 -8.02
N SER A 2 -22.86 -11.07 -6.98
CA SER A 2 -22.37 -9.69 -7.11
C SER A 2 -20.96 -9.71 -7.76
N ILE A 3 -20.65 -8.70 -8.56
CA ILE A 3 -19.29 -8.53 -9.14
C ILE A 3 -18.23 -8.48 -8.03
N PHE A 4 -18.62 -8.00 -6.84
CA PHE A 4 -17.75 -7.90 -5.67
C PHE A 4 -17.41 -9.25 -5.02
N ASP A 5 -18.19 -10.31 -5.26
CA ASP A 5 -17.91 -11.65 -4.75
C ASP A 5 -16.69 -12.33 -5.45
N LYS A 6 -16.27 -11.76 -6.59
CA LYS A 6 -15.13 -12.26 -7.37
C LYS A 6 -13.78 -11.65 -6.94
N PHE A 7 -13.79 -10.54 -6.22
CA PHE A 7 -12.56 -9.90 -5.72
C PHE A 7 -12.25 -10.40 -4.32
N ASP A 8 -10.99 -10.75 -4.08
CA ASP A 8 -10.52 -10.97 -2.71
C ASP A 8 -10.74 -9.68 -1.90
N LYS A 9 -11.25 -9.83 -0.67
CA LYS A 9 -11.44 -8.70 0.25
C LYS A 9 -10.18 -7.85 0.42
N TYR A 10 -9.00 -8.46 0.29
CA TYR A 10 -7.74 -7.72 0.32
C TYR A 10 -7.61 -6.80 -0.91
N GLU A 11 -7.85 -7.31 -2.11
CA GLU A 11 -7.76 -6.51 -3.33
C GLU A 11 -8.75 -5.34 -3.32
N LEU A 12 -9.97 -5.60 -2.89
CA LEU A 12 -11.01 -4.58 -2.81
C LEU A 12 -10.60 -3.43 -1.87
N PHE A 13 -10.27 -3.72 -0.63
CA PHE A 13 -10.06 -2.69 0.38
C PHE A 13 -8.63 -2.12 0.39
N ALA A 14 -7.63 -2.95 0.11
CA ALA A 14 -6.24 -2.50 0.17
C ALA A 14 -5.74 -1.88 -1.15
N VAL A 15 -6.39 -2.18 -2.29
CA VAL A 15 -5.91 -1.73 -3.61
C VAL A 15 -6.96 -0.87 -4.31
N ILE A 16 -8.17 -1.39 -4.52
CA ILE A 16 -9.20 -0.71 -5.32
C ILE A 16 -9.70 0.56 -4.62
N VAL A 17 -10.05 0.50 -3.34
CA VAL A 17 -10.56 1.68 -2.60
C VAL A 17 -9.57 2.84 -2.60
N PRO A 18 -8.28 2.68 -2.25
CA PRO A 18 -7.29 3.75 -2.37
C PRO A 18 -7.20 4.32 -3.79
N THR A 19 -7.24 3.46 -4.81
CA THR A 19 -7.17 3.91 -6.20
C THR A 19 -8.37 4.74 -6.60
N ILE A 20 -9.60 4.35 -6.22
CA ILE A 20 -10.81 5.13 -6.47
C ILE A 20 -10.72 6.50 -5.80
N CYS A 21 -10.27 6.57 -4.55
CA CYS A 21 -10.05 7.84 -3.85
C CYS A 21 -9.06 8.73 -4.62
N CYS A 22 -7.95 8.18 -5.10
CA CYS A 22 -6.97 8.91 -5.89
C CYS A 22 -7.56 9.42 -7.22
N ILE A 23 -8.32 8.58 -7.94
CA ILE A 23 -8.99 8.98 -9.18
C ILE A 23 -9.96 10.13 -8.92
N PHE A 24 -10.79 10.03 -7.87
CA PHE A 24 -11.74 11.08 -7.51
C PHE A 24 -11.04 12.42 -7.26
N VAL A 25 -9.96 12.44 -6.51
CA VAL A 25 -9.21 13.66 -6.23
C VAL A 25 -8.48 14.16 -7.49
N CYS A 26 -7.97 13.29 -8.35
CA CYS A 26 -7.42 13.68 -9.65
C CYS A 26 -8.47 14.31 -10.57
N MET A 27 -9.69 13.76 -10.61
CA MET A 27 -10.80 14.33 -11.37
C MET A 27 -11.19 15.72 -10.85
N LEU A 28 -11.24 15.87 -9.51
CA LEU A 28 -11.49 17.18 -8.90
C LEU A 28 -10.40 18.20 -9.26
N ALA A 29 -9.13 17.79 -9.25
CA ALA A 29 -8.01 18.64 -9.60
C ALA A 29 -8.06 19.10 -11.08
N SER A 30 -8.42 18.18 -11.99
CA SER A 30 -8.43 18.43 -13.43
C SER A 30 -9.75 19.03 -13.94
N TRP A 31 -10.74 19.22 -13.08
CA TRP A 31 -12.08 19.69 -13.49
C TRP A 31 -12.06 20.95 -14.37
N PRO A 32 -11.34 22.04 -14.02
CA PRO A 32 -11.31 23.25 -14.85
C PRO A 32 -10.69 23.03 -16.22
N LEU A 33 -9.70 22.14 -16.32
CA LEU A 33 -9.05 21.79 -17.58
C LEU A 33 -10.00 20.95 -18.46
N ILE A 34 -10.78 20.05 -17.86
CA ILE A 34 -11.78 19.24 -18.57
C ILE A 34 -12.89 20.13 -19.14
N ASP A 35 -13.37 21.10 -18.38
CA ASP A 35 -14.39 22.04 -18.84
C ASP A 35 -13.84 22.95 -19.95
N TRP A 36 -12.61 23.40 -19.85
CA TRP A 36 -11.94 24.15 -20.92
C TRP A 36 -11.81 23.32 -22.21
N LEU A 37 -11.42 22.03 -22.12
CA LEU A 37 -11.33 21.11 -23.26
C LEU A 37 -12.69 20.84 -23.91
N LYS A 38 -13.78 20.78 -23.14
CA LYS A 38 -15.14 20.68 -23.68
C LYS A 38 -15.52 21.92 -24.51
N CYS A 39 -15.25 23.11 -23.96
CA CYS A 39 -15.51 24.37 -24.67
C CYS A 39 -14.68 24.49 -25.95
N ALA A 40 -13.51 23.87 -26.03
CA ALA A 40 -12.66 23.81 -27.23
C ALA A 40 -13.13 22.77 -28.28
N GLY A 41 -14.28 22.07 -28.06
CA GLY A 41 -14.88 21.17 -29.05
C GLY A 41 -14.22 19.80 -29.20
N PHE A 42 -13.21 19.49 -28.40
CA PHE A 42 -12.45 18.21 -28.49
C PHE A 42 -13.29 16.95 -28.21
N ILE A 43 -14.41 17.07 -27.51
CA ILE A 43 -15.20 15.92 -27.04
C ILE A 43 -16.50 15.72 -27.85
N GLU A 44 -16.92 16.69 -28.67
CA GLU A 44 -18.21 16.67 -29.36
C GLU A 44 -18.24 15.81 -30.63
N CYS A 45 -17.09 15.42 -31.16
CA CYS A 45 -17.00 14.69 -32.43
C CYS A 45 -17.38 13.20 -32.37
N LEU A 46 -17.70 12.61 -31.21
CA LEU A 46 -18.00 11.18 -31.08
C LEU A 46 -19.52 10.90 -30.91
N PRO A 47 -20.07 9.87 -31.60
CA PRO A 47 -21.46 9.46 -31.40
C PRO A 47 -21.70 9.09 -29.91
N PRO A 48 -22.89 9.39 -29.32
CA PRO A 48 -23.18 9.19 -27.90
C PRO A 48 -22.98 7.75 -27.40
N ILE A 49 -23.33 6.75 -28.21
CA ILE A 49 -23.17 5.33 -27.87
C ILE A 49 -21.69 4.93 -27.78
N VAL A 50 -20.91 5.36 -28.77
CA VAL A 50 -19.45 5.11 -28.80
C VAL A 50 -18.76 5.84 -27.67
N LYS A 51 -19.17 7.05 -27.36
CA LYS A 51 -18.68 7.88 -26.27
C LYS A 51 -18.92 7.20 -24.90
N ASN A 52 -20.13 6.71 -24.65
CA ASN A 52 -20.48 6.06 -23.37
C ASN A 52 -19.76 4.72 -23.20
N ALA A 53 -19.70 3.89 -24.26
CA ALA A 53 -18.97 2.62 -24.22
C ALA A 53 -17.47 2.84 -24.01
N PHE A 54 -16.87 3.81 -24.73
CA PHE A 54 -15.43 4.14 -24.62
C PHE A 54 -15.08 4.69 -23.23
N VAL A 55 -15.94 5.55 -22.65
CA VAL A 55 -15.74 6.09 -21.30
C VAL A 55 -15.84 4.98 -20.26
N THR A 56 -16.81 4.07 -20.36
CA THR A 56 -16.99 2.99 -19.37
C THR A 56 -15.86 1.98 -19.43
N ILE A 57 -15.51 1.49 -20.61
CA ILE A 57 -14.40 0.52 -20.78
C ILE A 57 -13.08 1.18 -20.44
N GLY A 58 -12.85 2.42 -20.91
CA GLY A 58 -11.65 3.18 -20.58
C GLY A 58 -11.48 3.42 -19.09
N ALA A 59 -12.56 3.74 -18.37
CA ALA A 59 -12.53 3.91 -16.92
C ALA A 59 -12.18 2.60 -16.19
N LEU A 60 -12.74 1.46 -16.60
CA LEU A 60 -12.42 0.15 -16.00
C LEU A 60 -10.95 -0.23 -16.23
N VAL A 61 -10.47 -0.10 -17.46
CA VAL A 61 -9.06 -0.37 -17.81
C VAL A 61 -8.14 0.57 -17.02
N TYR A 62 -8.49 1.86 -16.94
CA TYR A 62 -7.72 2.84 -16.19
C TYR A 62 -7.65 2.51 -14.69
N ILE A 63 -8.76 2.09 -14.07
CA ILE A 63 -8.79 1.66 -12.65
C ILE A 63 -7.87 0.47 -12.44
N ILE A 64 -7.92 -0.55 -13.30
CA ILE A 64 -7.10 -1.76 -13.17
C ILE A 64 -5.60 -1.42 -13.33
N VAL A 65 -5.23 -0.70 -14.38
CA VAL A 65 -3.83 -0.32 -14.65
C VAL A 65 -3.30 0.58 -13.54
N LEU A 66 -4.07 1.60 -13.15
CA LEU A 66 -3.67 2.54 -12.11
C LEU A 66 -3.55 1.85 -10.75
N SER A 67 -4.47 0.95 -10.41
CA SER A 67 -4.42 0.20 -9.14
C SER A 67 -3.15 -0.65 -9.04
N THR A 68 -2.77 -1.34 -10.12
CA THR A 68 -1.54 -2.12 -10.20
C THR A 68 -0.30 -1.23 -10.09
N PHE A 69 -0.32 -0.09 -10.77
CA PHE A 69 0.78 0.88 -10.72
C PHE A 69 0.95 1.49 -9.33
N VAL A 70 -0.14 1.97 -8.72
CA VAL A 70 -0.14 2.51 -7.35
C VAL A 70 0.36 1.47 -6.35
N GLN A 71 -0.11 0.23 -6.45
CA GLN A 71 0.32 -0.85 -5.57
C GLN A 71 1.83 -1.12 -5.67
N ARG A 72 2.35 -1.25 -6.90
CA ARG A 72 3.79 -1.50 -7.14
C ARG A 72 4.66 -0.33 -6.67
N LEU A 73 4.27 0.89 -7.04
CA LEU A 73 4.97 2.10 -6.64
C LEU A 73 4.99 2.25 -5.12
N SER A 74 3.83 2.08 -4.48
CA SER A 74 3.71 2.17 -3.02
C SER A 74 4.58 1.12 -2.31
N LYS A 75 4.58 -0.12 -2.80
CA LYS A 75 5.41 -1.18 -2.25
C LYS A 75 6.90 -0.86 -2.37
N TYR A 76 7.32 -0.26 -3.48
CA TYR A 76 8.74 0.03 -3.72
C TYR A 76 9.19 1.30 -3.00
N PHE A 77 8.47 2.41 -3.15
CA PHE A 77 8.89 3.71 -2.60
C PHE A 77 8.50 3.91 -1.15
N VAL A 78 7.26 3.61 -0.77
CA VAL A 78 6.80 3.85 0.60
C VAL A 78 7.54 2.93 1.57
N GLU A 79 7.66 1.64 1.27
CA GLU A 79 8.40 0.72 2.13
C GLU A 79 9.90 1.08 2.20
N ALA A 80 10.50 1.54 1.09
CA ALA A 80 11.92 1.95 1.10
C ALA A 80 12.18 3.21 1.93
N ILE A 81 11.26 4.19 1.90
CA ILE A 81 11.37 5.43 2.68
C ILE A 81 11.24 5.14 4.19
N TRP A 82 10.23 4.37 4.58
CA TRP A 82 9.93 4.12 6.01
C TRP A 82 10.80 3.03 6.63
N PHE A 83 11.16 2.01 5.86
CA PHE A 83 11.81 0.80 6.39
C PHE A 83 13.17 0.49 5.78
N GLY A 84 13.71 1.40 4.95
CA GLY A 84 14.99 1.21 4.28
C GLY A 84 14.92 0.30 3.06
N LYS A 85 15.85 0.48 2.11
CA LYS A 85 15.92 -0.31 0.87
C LYS A 85 16.08 -1.81 1.13
N ASN A 86 16.81 -2.17 2.18
CA ASN A 86 17.09 -3.57 2.54
C ASN A 86 16.05 -4.17 3.49
N ARG A 87 14.98 -3.42 3.82
CA ARG A 87 13.92 -3.84 4.77
C ARG A 87 14.44 -4.20 6.17
N ASP A 88 15.63 -3.73 6.54
CA ASP A 88 16.23 -3.95 7.85
C ASP A 88 15.40 -3.32 8.98
N LYS A 89 14.72 -2.21 8.69
CA LYS A 89 13.84 -1.52 9.63
C LYS A 89 12.37 -1.97 9.55
N PHE A 90 12.06 -2.97 8.71
CA PHE A 90 10.69 -3.45 8.59
C PHE A 90 10.25 -4.13 9.90
N PRO A 91 9.02 -3.88 10.40
CA PRO A 91 8.58 -4.39 11.70
C PRO A 91 8.75 -5.90 11.87
N THR A 92 8.42 -6.71 10.86
CA THR A 92 8.60 -8.17 10.92
C THR A 92 10.07 -8.58 10.99
N THR A 93 10.97 -7.80 10.36
CA THR A 93 12.42 -8.05 10.43
C THR A 93 12.96 -7.67 11.81
N LYS A 94 12.60 -6.48 12.30
CA LYS A 94 12.99 -6.01 13.64
C LYS A 94 12.51 -6.93 14.75
N TYR A 95 11.34 -7.54 14.59
CA TYR A 95 10.77 -8.48 15.55
C TYR A 95 11.64 -9.71 15.76
N LEU A 96 12.31 -10.17 14.71
CA LEU A 96 13.15 -11.36 14.72
C LEU A 96 14.64 -11.09 14.81
N LEU A 97 15.11 -9.82 14.71
CA LEU A 97 16.50 -9.46 14.92
C LEU A 97 16.83 -9.41 16.42
N HIS A 98 17.98 -9.97 16.80
CA HIS A 98 18.50 -9.85 18.15
C HIS A 98 18.89 -8.40 18.46
N GLY A 99 18.48 -7.91 19.63
CA GLY A 99 18.84 -6.57 20.11
C GLY A 99 18.08 -5.41 19.49
N ASP A 100 17.18 -5.66 18.53
CA ASP A 100 16.22 -4.67 18.05
C ASP A 100 14.89 -4.90 18.81
N SER A 101 14.70 -4.22 19.91
CA SER A 101 13.62 -4.40 20.90
C SER A 101 12.23 -3.95 20.43
N PHE A 102 11.83 -4.31 19.24
CA PHE A 102 10.45 -4.07 18.79
C PHE A 102 9.49 -5.16 19.29
N GLY A 103 9.97 -6.40 19.50
CA GLY A 103 9.21 -7.53 19.98
C GLY A 103 9.66 -7.97 21.40
N ASN A 104 8.81 -8.75 22.06
CA ASN A 104 9.23 -9.46 23.25
C ASN A 104 10.25 -10.54 22.80
N GLU A 105 11.46 -10.49 23.35
CA GLU A 105 12.57 -11.39 23.01
C GLU A 105 12.17 -12.87 23.20
N ILE A 106 11.35 -13.17 24.24
CA ILE A 106 10.80 -14.51 24.49
C ILE A 106 9.92 -14.98 23.31
N VAL A 107 9.11 -14.08 22.75
CA VAL A 107 8.23 -14.40 21.60
C VAL A 107 9.06 -14.59 20.34
N ALA A 108 10.08 -13.76 20.12
CA ALA A 108 11.00 -13.90 18.98
C ALA A 108 11.73 -15.26 19.03
N ASP A 109 12.20 -15.69 20.20
CA ASP A 109 12.85 -16.98 20.37
C ASP A 109 11.92 -18.16 20.15
N LYS A 110 10.67 -18.08 20.63
CA LYS A 110 9.63 -19.08 20.30
C LYS A 110 9.45 -19.22 18.78
N ILE A 111 9.33 -18.10 18.06
CA ILE A 111 9.17 -18.12 16.61
C ILE A 111 10.40 -18.77 15.95
N ARG A 112 11.62 -18.44 16.38
CA ARG A 112 12.87 -19.02 15.87
C ARG A 112 12.90 -20.54 16.04
N ILE A 113 12.44 -21.02 17.22
CA ILE A 113 12.33 -22.46 17.52
C ILE A 113 11.30 -23.13 16.61
N ILE A 114 10.10 -22.53 16.47
CA ILE A 114 9.03 -23.07 15.61
C ILE A 114 9.50 -23.13 14.17
N VAL A 115 10.08 -22.05 13.63
CA VAL A 115 10.59 -21.97 12.26
C VAL A 115 11.65 -23.04 11.99
N LYS A 116 12.57 -23.25 12.94
CA LYS A 116 13.57 -24.32 12.83
C LYS A 116 12.93 -25.70 12.83
N LYS A 117 11.96 -25.94 13.74
CA LYS A 117 11.32 -27.25 13.88
C LYS A 117 10.42 -27.60 12.69
N GLN A 118 9.68 -26.63 12.16
CA GLN A 118 8.67 -26.86 11.12
C GLN A 118 9.20 -26.75 9.70
N HIS A 119 10.22 -25.90 9.48
CA HIS A 119 10.69 -25.57 8.14
C HIS A 119 12.18 -25.82 7.94
N ASP A 120 12.88 -26.37 8.95
CA ASP A 120 14.34 -26.61 8.94
C ASP A 120 15.17 -25.37 8.59
N ILE A 121 14.63 -24.18 8.93
CA ILE A 121 15.32 -22.90 8.71
C ILE A 121 15.92 -22.43 10.02
N THR A 122 17.25 -22.41 10.08
CA THR A 122 17.97 -21.86 11.23
C THR A 122 18.28 -20.38 10.98
N LEU A 123 17.66 -19.52 11.78
CA LEU A 123 17.99 -18.09 11.79
C LEU A 123 19.35 -17.86 12.46
N LEU A 124 20.05 -16.80 12.06
CA LEU A 124 21.37 -16.49 12.59
C LEU A 124 21.31 -16.19 14.10
N SER A 125 22.36 -16.56 14.81
CA SER A 125 22.54 -16.19 16.23
C SER A 125 22.93 -14.71 16.38
N ALA A 126 22.76 -14.12 17.56
CA ALA A 126 23.11 -12.72 17.83
C ALA A 126 24.55 -12.34 17.42
N ARG A 127 25.52 -13.26 17.61
CA ARG A 127 26.91 -13.06 17.19
C ARG A 127 27.05 -13.05 15.67
N GLN A 128 26.35 -13.94 14.97
CA GLN A 128 26.38 -14.02 13.51
C GLN A 128 25.66 -12.83 12.87
N GLU A 129 24.56 -12.36 13.47
CA GLU A 129 23.84 -11.15 13.02
C GLU A 129 24.71 -9.89 13.11
N LYS A 130 25.54 -9.77 14.17
CA LYS A 130 26.49 -8.66 14.29
C LYS A 130 27.58 -8.70 13.24
N ASN A 131 28.02 -9.90 12.84
CA ASN A 131 29.07 -10.07 11.84
C ASN A 131 28.55 -9.83 10.40
N ASP A 132 27.33 -10.27 10.11
CA ASP A 132 26.75 -10.14 8.77
C ASP A 132 25.24 -9.82 8.88
N ARG A 133 24.95 -8.53 9.11
CA ARG A 133 23.55 -8.05 9.23
C ARG A 133 22.76 -8.22 7.94
N PHE A 134 23.40 -8.09 6.78
CA PHE A 134 22.71 -8.27 5.51
C PHE A 134 22.21 -9.70 5.31
N LYS A 135 23.04 -10.69 5.62
CA LYS A 135 22.68 -12.10 5.58
C LYS A 135 21.56 -12.42 6.59
N ALA A 136 21.64 -11.84 7.80
CA ALA A 136 20.59 -11.97 8.82
C ALA A 136 19.24 -11.48 8.32
N VAL A 137 19.18 -10.24 7.80
CA VAL A 137 17.95 -9.64 7.27
C VAL A 137 17.36 -10.49 6.14
N ARG A 138 18.19 -11.00 5.24
CA ARG A 138 17.77 -11.85 4.13
C ARG A 138 17.20 -13.20 4.61
N SER A 139 17.87 -13.82 5.58
CA SER A 139 17.40 -15.07 6.19
C SER A 139 16.04 -14.88 6.89
N ILE A 140 15.91 -13.79 7.67
CA ILE A 140 14.66 -13.43 8.33
C ILE A 140 13.55 -13.16 7.29
N ALA A 141 13.84 -12.42 6.22
CA ALA A 141 12.86 -12.15 5.17
C ALA A 141 12.32 -13.45 4.54
N SER A 142 13.18 -14.42 4.27
CA SER A 142 12.78 -15.74 3.75
C SER A 142 11.89 -16.49 4.74
N ALA A 143 12.23 -16.49 6.03
CA ALA A 143 11.41 -17.10 7.08
C ALA A 143 10.05 -16.41 7.20
N VAL A 144 10.01 -15.08 7.19
CA VAL A 144 8.76 -14.30 7.24
C VAL A 144 7.86 -14.59 6.04
N ASP A 145 8.41 -14.78 4.85
CA ASP A 145 7.62 -15.13 3.66
C ASP A 145 6.95 -16.51 3.79
N ILE A 146 7.62 -17.46 4.45
CA ILE A 146 7.05 -18.77 4.76
C ILE A 146 5.95 -18.63 5.84
N ILE A 147 6.22 -17.91 6.91
CA ILE A 147 5.26 -17.62 7.98
C ILE A 147 3.98 -17.00 7.40
N LYS A 148 4.12 -16.01 6.50
CA LYS A 148 2.97 -15.37 5.82
C LYS A 148 2.12 -16.38 5.07
N LYS A 149 2.75 -17.27 4.29
CA LYS A 149 2.03 -18.31 3.54
C LYS A 149 1.26 -19.25 4.46
N GLU A 150 1.86 -19.63 5.58
CA GLU A 150 1.22 -20.49 6.57
C GLU A 150 0.03 -19.82 7.27
N VAL A 151 0.20 -18.55 7.68
CA VAL A 151 -0.86 -17.77 8.33
C VAL A 151 -1.99 -17.47 7.33
N GLN A 152 -1.69 -17.20 6.07
CA GLN A 152 -2.70 -17.01 5.02
C GLN A 152 -3.56 -18.26 4.81
N LYS A 153 -2.97 -19.47 4.88
CA LYS A 153 -3.73 -20.73 4.81
C LYS A 153 -4.69 -20.92 5.99
N ALA A 154 -4.37 -20.37 7.14
CA ALA A 154 -5.23 -20.43 8.32
C ALA A 154 -6.49 -19.54 8.19
N ASN A 155 -6.48 -18.58 7.28
CA ASN A 155 -7.57 -17.63 6.99
C ASN A 155 -8.11 -16.91 8.24
N ASP A 156 -7.21 -16.53 9.15
CA ASP A 156 -7.55 -15.81 10.37
C ASP A 156 -8.09 -14.41 10.05
N ASP A 157 -9.27 -14.09 10.60
CA ASP A 157 -9.96 -12.83 10.30
C ASP A 157 -9.24 -11.60 10.87
N MET A 158 -8.59 -11.73 12.04
CA MET A 158 -7.87 -10.64 12.67
C MET A 158 -6.62 -10.31 11.87
N TYR A 159 -5.82 -11.32 11.53
CA TYR A 159 -4.67 -11.16 10.66
C TYR A 159 -5.05 -10.55 9.31
N ASN A 160 -6.08 -11.09 8.66
CA ASN A 160 -6.55 -10.59 7.37
C ASN A 160 -6.98 -9.13 7.44
N ARG A 161 -7.65 -8.69 8.52
CA ARG A 161 -8.03 -7.30 8.76
C ARG A 161 -6.81 -6.39 8.93
N LYS A 162 -5.81 -6.80 9.72
CA LYS A 162 -4.57 -6.03 9.92
C LYS A 162 -3.75 -5.94 8.64
N ASN A 163 -3.65 -7.02 7.89
CA ASN A 163 -2.98 -7.07 6.59
C ASN A 163 -3.65 -6.13 5.56
N ARG A 164 -4.99 -6.13 5.48
CA ARG A 164 -5.75 -5.20 4.61
C ARG A 164 -5.49 -3.74 4.99
N ARG A 165 -5.58 -3.42 6.30
CA ARG A 165 -5.34 -2.06 6.80
C ARG A 165 -3.91 -1.59 6.50
N TYR A 166 -2.92 -2.46 6.65
CA TYR A 166 -1.54 -2.16 6.28
C TYR A 166 -1.40 -1.87 4.77
N GLY A 167 -1.95 -2.73 3.93
CA GLY A 167 -1.95 -2.54 2.47
C GLY A 167 -2.68 -1.27 2.04
N GLN A 168 -3.85 -0.98 2.64
CA GLN A 168 -4.64 0.23 2.38
C GLN A 168 -3.84 1.50 2.72
N CYS A 169 -3.28 1.58 3.92
CA CYS A 169 -2.51 2.75 4.36
C CYS A 169 -1.30 2.99 3.45
N ARG A 170 -0.54 1.95 3.11
CA ARG A 170 0.59 2.02 2.19
C ARG A 170 0.18 2.54 0.81
N ASN A 171 -0.88 1.98 0.25
CA ASN A 171 -1.35 2.35 -1.09
C ASN A 171 -1.98 3.75 -1.12
N MET A 172 -2.61 4.18 -0.02
CA MET A 172 -3.06 5.58 0.14
C MET A 172 -1.88 6.56 0.12
N ILE A 173 -0.78 6.27 0.83
CA ILE A 173 0.41 7.14 0.80
C ILE A 173 0.94 7.25 -0.64
N GLY A 174 1.18 6.13 -1.31
CA GLY A 174 1.71 6.14 -2.67
C GLY A 174 0.77 6.78 -3.68
N GLY A 175 -0.52 6.48 -3.60
CA GLY A 175 -1.55 7.06 -4.46
C GLY A 175 -1.70 8.56 -4.24
N MET A 176 -1.76 9.02 -3.00
CA MET A 176 -1.89 10.45 -2.68
C MET A 176 -0.62 11.24 -3.04
N THR A 177 0.55 10.62 -3.04
CA THR A 177 1.77 11.27 -3.55
C THR A 177 1.65 11.56 -5.06
N ILE A 178 1.15 10.61 -5.84
CA ILE A 178 0.90 10.81 -7.28
C ILE A 178 -0.18 11.88 -7.48
N THR A 179 -1.28 11.78 -6.74
CA THR A 179 -2.40 12.72 -6.82
C THR A 179 -1.97 14.13 -6.47
N LEU A 180 -1.15 14.30 -5.45
CA LEU A 180 -0.57 15.59 -5.07
C LEU A 180 0.25 16.20 -6.20
N SER A 181 1.11 15.40 -6.85
CA SER A 181 1.90 15.86 -7.99
C SER A 181 1.02 16.32 -9.17
N ILE A 182 -0.04 15.55 -9.47
CA ILE A 182 -1.02 15.90 -10.52
C ILE A 182 -1.78 17.17 -10.12
N SER A 183 -2.24 17.29 -8.88
CA SER A 183 -3.00 18.45 -8.42
C SER A 183 -2.18 19.75 -8.48
N ILE A 184 -0.90 19.69 -8.11
CA ILE A 184 0.03 20.83 -8.24
C ILE A 184 0.19 21.21 -9.71
N LEU A 185 0.37 20.22 -10.59
CA LEU A 185 0.47 20.48 -12.04
C LEU A 185 -0.81 21.13 -12.57
N CYS A 186 -1.98 20.64 -12.17
CA CYS A 186 -3.26 21.25 -12.53
C CYS A 186 -3.39 22.69 -12.01
N CYS A 187 -2.93 23.00 -10.79
CA CYS A 187 -2.90 24.37 -10.27
C CYS A 187 -2.03 25.28 -11.16
N ILE A 188 -0.86 24.81 -11.57
CA ILE A 188 0.05 25.60 -12.45
C ILE A 188 -0.61 25.84 -13.81
N LEU A 189 -1.19 24.81 -14.42
CA LEU A 189 -1.84 24.91 -15.72
C LEU A 189 -3.09 25.81 -15.69
N THR A 190 -3.94 25.69 -14.68
CA THR A 190 -5.13 26.53 -14.52
C THR A 190 -4.76 28.00 -14.31
N LEU A 191 -3.69 28.26 -13.56
CA LEU A 191 -3.14 29.60 -13.39
C LEU A 191 -2.64 30.16 -14.72
N HIS A 192 -1.87 29.39 -15.48
CA HIS A 192 -1.33 29.82 -16.78
C HIS A 192 -2.41 30.11 -17.82
N LEU A 193 -3.50 29.33 -17.80
CA LEU A 193 -4.64 29.47 -18.71
C LEU A 193 -5.70 30.47 -18.21
N ASN A 194 -5.47 31.15 -17.10
CA ASN A 194 -6.42 32.05 -16.43
C ASN A 194 -7.78 31.38 -16.14
N LEU A 195 -7.79 30.11 -15.77
CA LEU A 195 -8.97 29.35 -15.39
C LEU A 195 -9.18 29.42 -13.86
N GLY A 196 -10.40 29.12 -13.41
CA GLY A 196 -10.70 29.04 -11.97
C GLY A 196 -9.92 27.90 -11.32
N MET A 197 -9.06 28.18 -10.33
CA MET A 197 -8.21 27.17 -9.68
C MET A 197 -8.79 26.56 -8.38
N THR A 198 -9.99 26.93 -7.97
CA THR A 198 -10.56 26.55 -6.67
C THR A 198 -10.56 25.03 -6.46
N SER A 199 -11.02 24.26 -7.45
CA SER A 199 -11.09 22.79 -7.33
C SER A 199 -9.69 22.15 -7.30
N SER A 200 -8.73 22.65 -8.06
CA SER A 200 -7.34 22.17 -8.05
C SER A 200 -6.65 22.43 -6.70
N VAL A 201 -6.91 23.59 -6.10
CA VAL A 201 -6.42 23.94 -4.75
C VAL A 201 -7.05 23.02 -3.69
N ILE A 202 -8.37 22.82 -3.73
CA ILE A 202 -9.08 21.92 -2.82
C ILE A 202 -8.50 20.49 -2.95
N ALA A 203 -8.31 19.99 -4.17
CA ALA A 203 -7.72 18.68 -4.41
C ALA A 203 -6.30 18.56 -3.83
N THR A 204 -5.49 19.62 -3.95
CA THR A 204 -4.15 19.69 -3.38
C THR A 204 -4.20 19.60 -1.84
N LEU A 205 -5.10 20.34 -1.20
CA LEU A 205 -5.27 20.31 0.26
C LEU A 205 -5.76 18.94 0.76
N ILE A 206 -6.71 18.31 0.04
CA ILE A 206 -7.18 16.96 0.36
C ILE A 206 -6.02 15.97 0.24
N SER A 207 -5.22 16.05 -0.82
CA SER A 207 -4.06 15.16 -1.02
C SER A 207 -3.03 15.29 0.09
N ILE A 208 -2.70 16.52 0.50
CA ILE A 208 -1.78 16.79 1.63
C ILE A 208 -2.34 16.22 2.92
N GLY A 209 -3.60 16.52 3.26
CA GLY A 209 -4.24 16.02 4.48
C GLY A 209 -4.28 14.49 4.56
N ALA A 210 -4.68 13.83 3.48
CA ALA A 210 -4.71 12.38 3.40
C ALA A 210 -3.31 11.76 3.48
N LEU A 211 -2.30 12.39 2.85
CA LEU A 211 -0.93 11.93 2.90
C LEU A 211 -0.35 12.03 4.31
N LEU A 212 -0.52 13.17 4.97
CA LEU A 212 -0.05 13.39 6.34
C LEU A 212 -0.70 12.41 7.32
N TYR A 213 -2.03 12.25 7.26
CA TYR A 213 -2.76 11.31 8.12
C TYR A 213 -2.21 9.87 7.99
N ASN A 214 -2.10 9.37 6.76
CA ASN A 214 -1.62 8.02 6.52
C ASN A 214 -0.13 7.87 6.88
N ALA A 215 0.70 8.88 6.61
CA ALA A 215 2.12 8.87 6.95
C ALA A 215 2.37 8.74 8.46
N VAL A 216 1.61 9.47 9.26
CA VAL A 216 1.69 9.40 10.74
C VAL A 216 1.26 8.02 11.25
N MET A 217 0.19 7.46 10.69
CA MET A 217 -0.37 6.18 11.13
C MET A 217 0.40 4.96 10.63
N TYR A 218 1.15 5.10 9.54
CA TYR A 218 1.73 3.96 8.81
C TYR A 218 2.63 3.05 9.66
N LYS A 219 3.52 3.65 10.45
CA LYS A 219 4.44 2.89 11.31
C LYS A 219 3.69 2.05 12.35
N ASN A 220 2.67 2.64 12.99
CA ASN A 220 1.87 1.95 13.99
C ASN A 220 1.07 0.80 13.35
N ILE A 221 0.46 1.03 12.21
CA ILE A 221 -0.30 0.01 11.46
C ILE A 221 0.62 -1.13 11.01
N ALA A 222 1.85 -0.83 10.57
CA ALA A 222 2.83 -1.83 10.20
C ALA A 222 3.30 -2.67 11.39
N ASN A 223 3.42 -2.04 12.56
CA ASN A 223 3.74 -2.72 13.82
C ASN A 223 2.60 -3.66 14.26
N GLU A 224 1.35 -3.17 14.22
CA GLU A 224 0.17 -3.99 14.52
C GLU A 224 0.06 -5.21 13.59
N TYR A 225 0.34 -5.00 12.31
CA TYR A 225 0.37 -6.09 11.33
C TYR A 225 1.45 -7.13 11.66
N ALA A 226 2.67 -6.70 12.03
CA ALA A 226 3.74 -7.61 12.38
C ALA A 226 3.43 -8.42 13.64
N ASN A 227 2.90 -7.77 14.67
CA ASN A 227 2.49 -8.43 15.91
C ASN A 227 1.43 -9.50 15.64
N GLU A 228 0.39 -9.17 14.87
CA GLU A 228 -0.69 -10.10 14.55
C GLU A 228 -0.21 -11.29 13.73
N LEU A 229 0.67 -11.05 12.74
CA LEU A 229 1.27 -12.11 11.94
C LEU A 229 1.95 -13.16 12.85
N PHE A 230 2.75 -12.70 13.80
CA PHE A 230 3.50 -13.60 14.67
C PHE A 230 2.65 -14.26 15.75
N ASN A 231 1.68 -13.54 16.31
CA ASN A 231 0.72 -14.13 17.27
C ASN A 231 -0.10 -15.24 16.61
N THR A 232 -0.66 -14.99 15.43
CA THR A 232 -1.40 -16.00 14.67
C THR A 232 -0.51 -17.20 14.29
N TYR A 233 0.77 -16.95 13.96
CA TYR A 233 1.70 -18.04 13.67
C TYR A 233 1.98 -18.91 14.90
N ILE A 234 2.24 -18.32 16.06
CA ILE A 234 2.50 -19.04 17.31
C ILE A 234 1.28 -19.86 17.72
N SER A 235 0.08 -19.25 17.74
CA SER A 235 -1.15 -19.93 18.16
C SER A 235 -1.49 -21.17 17.33
N ARG A 236 -0.90 -21.31 16.16
CA ARG A 236 -1.08 -22.49 15.30
C ARG A 236 -0.23 -23.69 15.74
N TYR A 237 0.84 -23.45 16.47
CA TYR A 237 1.82 -24.49 16.85
C TYR A 237 1.94 -24.69 18.38
N GLU A 238 1.17 -23.95 19.16
CA GLU A 238 0.87 -24.22 20.57
C GLU A 238 -0.37 -25.10 20.71
#